data_2fe8dcaef6f485ac6876c90d4baafa82
#
_entry.id   2fe8dcaef6f485ac6876c90d4baafa82
#
_cell.length_a   1.000
_cell.length_b   1.000
_cell.length_c   1.000
_cell.angle_alpha   90.00
_cell.angle_beta   90.00
_cell.angle_gamma   90.00
#
_symmetry.space_group_name_H-M   'P 1'
#
loop_
_entity.id
_entity.type
_entity.pdbx_description
1 polymer ?
#
loop_
_entity_poly.entity_id
_entity_poly.type
_entity_poly.pdbx_seq_one_letter_code
_entity_poly.pdbx_strand_id
1 'polypeptide(L)'
;MAEAVQENPTELRGEAKKEAFHQEAESKIENFAFVRPDVVIPDNEKIHVKLAGTDSCRASVQILNKGGDNNLHYHPNMDLIYMVLQGRIEFYGPGDKSLGVFGKYEGIKLPENSRYWFRSVGDEEAHLLQIAGYPRGAKASKRIPVEAAKRGPSLWIGMTEEELRIRRENNQHG
;
A
#
# COMPACT_ATOMS: atom_id res chain seq x y z
N MET A 1 25.31 46.44 -31.49
CA MET A 1 26.16 45.24 -31.25
C MET A 1 25.60 44.58 -29.98
N ALA A 2 25.03 43.42 -30.09
CA ALA A 2 24.53 42.66 -28.95
C ALA A 2 25.73 41.93 -28.33
N GLU A 3 26.06 42.21 -27.07
CA GLU A 3 27.03 41.44 -26.29
C GLU A 3 26.48 40.02 -26.12
N ALA A 4 27.23 39.05 -26.61
CA ALA A 4 26.97 37.65 -26.34
C ALA A 4 27.24 37.38 -24.85
N VAL A 5 26.19 37.11 -24.10
CA VAL A 5 26.29 36.65 -22.70
C VAL A 5 27.04 35.31 -22.73
N GLN A 6 28.28 35.30 -22.28
CA GLN A 6 29.05 34.06 -22.08
C GLN A 6 28.47 33.30 -20.86
N GLU A 7 27.74 32.20 -21.13
CA GLU A 7 27.23 31.33 -20.09
C GLU A 7 28.41 30.68 -19.31
N ASN A 8 28.29 30.68 -18.00
CA ASN A 8 29.35 30.17 -17.10
C ASN A 8 29.36 28.63 -17.18
N PRO A 9 30.50 27.98 -17.53
CA PRO A 9 30.58 26.52 -17.65
C PRO A 9 30.23 25.75 -16.38
N THR A 10 30.35 26.38 -15.21
CA THR A 10 29.99 25.77 -13.92
C THR A 10 28.48 25.74 -13.71
N GLU A 11 27.77 26.77 -14.17
CA GLU A 11 26.30 26.84 -14.13
C GLU A 11 25.69 25.82 -15.10
N LEU A 12 26.21 25.74 -16.33
CA LEU A 12 25.80 24.74 -17.33
C LEU A 12 25.97 23.30 -16.81
N ARG A 13 27.07 23.01 -16.09
CA ARG A 13 27.25 21.67 -15.46
C ARG A 13 26.25 21.43 -14.34
N GLY A 14 25.87 22.46 -13.60
CA GLY A 14 24.84 22.41 -12.55
C GLY A 14 23.46 22.11 -13.13
N GLU A 15 23.11 22.80 -14.20
CA GLU A 15 21.83 22.59 -14.89
C GLU A 15 21.75 21.23 -15.59
N ALA A 16 22.79 20.78 -16.27
CA ALA A 16 22.84 19.45 -16.86
C ALA A 16 22.68 18.33 -15.83
N LYS A 17 23.22 18.49 -14.62
CA LYS A 17 23.00 17.52 -13.54
C LYS A 17 21.57 17.54 -13.02
N LYS A 18 20.95 18.71 -12.91
CA LYS A 18 19.54 18.84 -12.53
C LYS A 18 18.63 18.19 -13.58
N GLU A 19 18.90 18.48 -14.84
CA GLU A 19 18.13 17.91 -15.94
C GLU A 19 18.23 16.38 -15.96
N ALA A 20 19.43 15.82 -15.84
CA ALA A 20 19.62 14.37 -15.77
C ALA A 20 18.87 13.74 -14.57
N PHE A 21 18.84 14.43 -13.43
CA PHE A 21 18.08 14.00 -12.27
C PHE A 21 16.56 13.98 -12.53
N HIS A 22 16.04 14.99 -13.22
CA HIS A 22 14.63 15.04 -13.61
C HIS A 22 14.30 13.95 -14.63
N GLN A 23 15.12 13.76 -15.65
CA GLN A 23 14.94 12.72 -16.67
C GLN A 23 14.95 11.33 -16.06
N GLU A 24 15.84 11.05 -15.09
CA GLU A 24 15.84 9.80 -14.37
C GLU A 24 14.55 9.59 -13.57
N ALA A 25 14.04 10.63 -12.91
CA ALA A 25 12.79 10.56 -12.16
C ALA A 25 11.58 10.37 -13.11
N GLU A 26 11.55 11.11 -14.22
CA GLU A 26 10.49 11.06 -15.24
C GLU A 26 10.44 9.71 -15.95
N SER A 27 11.58 9.07 -16.16
CA SER A 27 11.65 7.72 -16.75
C SER A 27 10.97 6.64 -15.87
N LYS A 28 10.70 6.94 -14.60
CA LYS A 28 10.02 6.06 -13.64
C LYS A 28 8.51 6.35 -13.52
N ILE A 29 7.99 7.31 -14.30
CA ILE A 29 6.55 7.58 -14.34
C ILE A 29 5.85 6.38 -14.98
N GLU A 30 4.89 5.80 -14.25
CA GLU A 30 4.09 4.68 -14.72
C GLU A 30 2.59 4.94 -14.54
N ASN A 31 1.81 4.46 -15.48
CA ASN A 31 0.35 4.43 -15.36
C ASN A 31 -0.09 3.11 -14.74
N PHE A 32 -1.11 3.15 -13.90
CA PHE A 32 -1.72 1.94 -13.37
C PHE A 32 -3.25 2.04 -13.42
N ALA A 33 -3.89 0.88 -13.41
CA ALA A 33 -5.33 0.77 -13.23
C ALA A 33 -5.63 -0.38 -12.28
N PHE A 34 -6.68 -0.24 -11.48
CA PHE A 34 -7.24 -1.36 -10.75
C PHE A 34 -8.17 -2.15 -11.68
N VAL A 35 -7.80 -3.39 -11.91
CA VAL A 35 -8.66 -4.38 -12.58
C VAL A 35 -8.87 -5.53 -11.61
N ARG A 36 -10.12 -5.87 -11.33
CA ARG A 36 -10.45 -7.03 -10.51
C ARG A 36 -9.97 -8.28 -11.24
N PRO A 37 -9.05 -9.10 -10.64
CA PRO A 37 -8.57 -10.32 -11.28
C PRO A 37 -9.68 -11.35 -11.44
N ASP A 38 -9.61 -12.13 -12.51
CA ASP A 38 -10.52 -13.27 -12.73
C ASP A 38 -10.07 -14.49 -11.91
N VAL A 39 -10.23 -14.39 -10.60
CA VAL A 39 -9.94 -15.45 -9.64
C VAL A 39 -11.10 -15.59 -8.67
N VAL A 40 -11.40 -16.85 -8.29
CA VAL A 40 -12.37 -17.14 -7.25
C VAL A 40 -11.74 -16.85 -5.89
N ILE A 41 -12.39 -16.02 -5.10
CA ILE A 41 -12.00 -15.74 -3.72
C ILE A 41 -13.01 -16.45 -2.83
N PRO A 42 -12.61 -17.48 -2.06
CA PRO A 42 -13.53 -18.15 -1.15
C PRO A 42 -14.11 -17.21 -0.09
N ASP A 43 -15.25 -17.57 0.49
CA ASP A 43 -15.80 -16.86 1.64
C ASP A 43 -14.79 -16.82 2.77
N ASN A 44 -14.79 -15.74 3.52
CA ASN A 44 -13.83 -15.43 4.58
C ASN A 44 -12.39 -15.20 4.12
N GLU A 45 -12.10 -15.14 2.83
CA GLU A 45 -10.76 -14.92 2.28
C GLU A 45 -10.63 -13.54 1.66
N LYS A 46 -9.39 -13.17 1.38
CA LYS A 46 -9.04 -11.96 0.65
C LYS A 46 -7.79 -12.16 -0.20
N ILE A 47 -7.67 -11.32 -1.20
CA ILE A 47 -6.47 -11.20 -2.02
C ILE A 47 -5.99 -9.75 -2.04
N HIS A 48 -4.76 -9.55 -2.46
CA HIS A 48 -4.17 -8.22 -2.66
C HIS A 48 -3.77 -8.05 -4.12
N VAL A 49 -4.11 -6.90 -4.70
CA VAL A 49 -3.69 -6.48 -6.04
C VAL A 49 -2.75 -5.30 -5.88
N LYS A 50 -1.49 -5.46 -6.27
CA LYS A 50 -0.53 -4.35 -6.31
C LYS A 50 -0.95 -3.39 -7.40
N LEU A 51 -0.91 -2.09 -7.13
CA LEU A 51 -1.13 -1.03 -8.11
C LEU A 51 0.19 -0.39 -8.52
N ALA A 52 0.80 0.34 -7.60
CA ALA A 52 2.02 1.09 -7.87
C ALA A 52 2.87 1.21 -6.59
N GLY A 53 4.12 1.60 -6.73
CA GLY A 53 4.98 1.86 -5.59
C GLY A 53 6.23 2.63 -5.92
N THR A 54 6.74 3.35 -4.93
CA THR A 54 8.01 4.06 -4.93
C THR A 54 8.85 3.61 -3.72
N ASP A 55 10.00 4.23 -3.51
CA ASP A 55 10.87 3.96 -2.35
C ASP A 55 10.25 4.33 -1.00
N SER A 56 9.17 5.13 -0.98
CA SER A 56 8.55 5.64 0.24
C SER A 56 7.03 5.52 0.29
N CYS A 57 6.42 4.99 -0.76
CA CYS A 57 4.98 4.83 -0.85
C CYS A 57 4.60 3.62 -1.70
N ARG A 58 3.50 2.97 -1.36
CA ARG A 58 2.89 1.93 -2.21
C ARG A 58 1.38 1.98 -2.13
N ALA A 59 0.75 1.61 -3.23
CA ALA A 59 -0.69 1.46 -3.33
C ALA A 59 -1.06 0.02 -3.72
N SER A 60 -2.10 -0.52 -3.11
CA SER A 60 -2.70 -1.82 -3.43
C SER A 60 -4.19 -1.80 -3.16
N VAL A 61 -4.93 -2.70 -3.79
CA VAL A 61 -6.32 -2.97 -3.44
C VAL A 61 -6.39 -4.34 -2.77
N GLN A 62 -7.03 -4.39 -1.60
CA GLN A 62 -7.44 -5.64 -0.97
C GLN A 62 -8.87 -5.94 -1.43
N ILE A 63 -9.09 -7.13 -1.96
CA ILE A 63 -10.42 -7.62 -2.32
C ILE A 63 -10.80 -8.65 -1.27
N LEU A 64 -11.86 -8.35 -0.51
CA LEU A 64 -12.38 -9.19 0.55
C LEU A 64 -13.71 -9.78 0.12
N ASN A 65 -13.82 -11.11 0.10
CA ASN A 65 -15.11 -11.74 -0.07
C ASN A 65 -15.90 -11.70 1.26
N LYS A 66 -17.14 -12.18 1.25
CA LYS A 66 -18.01 -12.23 2.44
C LYS A 66 -17.26 -12.77 3.65
N GLY A 67 -17.25 -12.00 4.75
CA GLY A 67 -16.54 -12.37 5.98
C GLY A 67 -15.01 -12.32 5.91
N GLY A 68 -14.43 -11.85 4.80
CA GLY A 68 -12.99 -11.64 4.68
C GLY A 68 -12.48 -10.66 5.74
N ASP A 69 -11.44 -11.04 6.46
CA ASP A 69 -10.92 -10.28 7.60
C ASP A 69 -9.38 -10.36 7.71
N ASN A 70 -8.87 -9.74 8.76
CA ASN A 70 -7.51 -9.95 9.26
C ASN A 70 -7.53 -9.99 10.80
N ASN A 71 -6.37 -10.30 11.41
CA ASN A 71 -6.22 -10.27 12.86
C ASN A 71 -5.65 -8.94 13.34
N LEU A 72 -5.79 -8.65 14.64
CA LEU A 72 -5.22 -7.47 15.29
C LEU A 72 -3.70 -7.45 15.08
N HIS A 73 -3.20 -6.35 14.54
CA HIS A 73 -1.79 -6.13 14.22
C HIS A 73 -1.47 -4.63 14.16
N TYR A 74 -0.19 -4.32 14.02
CA TYR A 74 0.29 -2.96 13.75
C TYR A 74 1.48 -2.97 12.80
N HIS A 75 1.83 -1.80 12.30
CA HIS A 75 2.98 -1.57 11.45
C HIS A 75 3.87 -0.49 12.08
N PRO A 76 5.09 -0.83 12.51
CA PRO A 76 6.08 0.19 12.86
C PRO A 76 6.56 0.89 11.58
N ASN A 77 6.86 2.17 11.67
CA ASN A 77 7.39 3.00 10.57
C ASN A 77 6.51 3.02 9.30
N MET A 78 5.18 2.88 9.44
CA MET A 78 4.28 2.92 8.29
C MET A 78 2.96 3.59 8.66
N ASP A 79 2.68 4.70 7.99
CA ASP A 79 1.35 5.30 7.98
C ASP A 79 0.49 4.65 6.90
N LEU A 80 -0.79 4.46 7.21
CA LEU A 80 -1.75 3.84 6.30
C LEU A 80 -2.96 4.74 6.09
N ILE A 81 -3.39 4.82 4.83
CA ILE A 81 -4.68 5.37 4.45
C ILE A 81 -5.46 4.27 3.77
N TYR A 82 -6.67 4.03 4.23
CA TYR A 82 -7.61 3.11 3.62
C TYR A 82 -8.81 3.88 3.07
N MET A 83 -9.29 3.49 1.88
CA MET A 83 -10.51 3.98 1.28
C MET A 83 -11.29 2.82 0.68
N VAL A 84 -12.57 2.72 0.98
CA VAL A 84 -13.45 1.72 0.38
C VAL A 84 -13.83 2.16 -1.03
N LEU A 85 -13.55 1.31 -2.01
CA LEU A 85 -13.93 1.55 -3.42
C LEU A 85 -15.26 0.88 -3.78
N GLN A 86 -15.58 -0.23 -3.11
CA GLN A 86 -16.80 -1.02 -3.29
C GLN A 86 -17.12 -1.77 -1.99
N GLY A 87 -18.40 -2.05 -1.76
CA GLY A 87 -18.86 -2.77 -0.58
C GLY A 87 -18.74 -1.95 0.69
N ARG A 88 -18.57 -2.63 1.83
CA ARG A 88 -18.46 -2.01 3.16
C ARG A 88 -17.41 -2.73 4.00
N ILE A 89 -16.65 -1.96 4.77
CA ILE A 89 -15.61 -2.46 5.68
C ILE A 89 -15.83 -1.87 7.07
N GLU A 90 -15.75 -2.71 8.09
CA GLU A 90 -15.70 -2.27 9.48
C GLU A 90 -14.28 -2.42 10.02
N PHE A 91 -13.77 -1.36 10.63
CA PHE A 91 -12.47 -1.33 11.30
C PHE A 91 -12.64 -1.41 12.80
N TYR A 92 -11.69 -2.08 13.45
CA TYR A 92 -11.67 -2.31 14.89
C TYR A 92 -10.28 -2.00 15.45
N GLY A 93 -10.28 -1.49 16.68
CA GLY A 93 -9.10 -1.37 17.54
C GLY A 93 -8.96 -2.54 18.51
N PRO A 94 -8.05 -2.43 19.50
CA PRO A 94 -7.90 -3.41 20.57
C PRO A 94 -9.21 -3.66 21.35
N GLY A 95 -9.44 -4.92 21.72
CA GLY A 95 -10.66 -5.34 22.42
C GLY A 95 -11.90 -5.25 21.55
N ASP A 96 -11.75 -5.40 20.24
CA ASP A 96 -12.82 -5.36 19.24
C ASP A 96 -13.67 -4.07 19.29
N LYS A 97 -13.07 -2.97 19.77
CA LYS A 97 -13.70 -1.66 19.75
C LYS A 97 -13.87 -1.20 18.31
N SER A 98 -15.11 -1.03 17.84
CA SER A 98 -15.39 -0.49 16.51
C SER A 98 -14.83 0.92 16.37
N LEU A 99 -14.10 1.14 15.27
CA LEU A 99 -13.59 2.44 14.82
C LEU A 99 -14.50 3.07 13.76
N GLY A 100 -15.45 2.30 13.23
CA GLY A 100 -16.43 2.72 12.26
C GLY A 100 -16.64 1.71 11.15
N VAL A 101 -17.78 1.85 10.49
CA VAL A 101 -18.14 1.14 9.26
C VAL A 101 -18.07 2.14 8.11
N PHE A 102 -17.29 1.81 7.09
CA PHE A 102 -17.02 2.68 5.95
C PHE A 102 -17.61 2.08 4.68
N GLY A 103 -18.31 2.90 3.92
CA GLY A 103 -18.83 2.58 2.60
C GLY A 103 -18.01 3.21 1.48
N LYS A 104 -18.52 3.14 0.26
CA LYS A 104 -17.83 3.63 -0.93
C LYS A 104 -17.36 5.08 -0.78
N TYR A 105 -16.06 5.31 -1.03
CA TYR A 105 -15.36 6.59 -0.92
C TYR A 105 -15.18 7.13 0.50
N GLU A 106 -15.51 6.35 1.51
CA GLU A 106 -15.18 6.62 2.90
C GLU A 106 -13.92 5.84 3.30
N GLY A 107 -13.26 6.27 4.37
CA GLY A 107 -12.02 5.62 4.76
C GLY A 107 -11.47 6.05 6.11
N ILE A 108 -10.31 5.53 6.45
CA ILE A 108 -9.64 5.76 7.72
C ILE A 108 -8.13 5.96 7.52
N LYS A 109 -7.57 6.89 8.29
CA LYS A 109 -6.12 7.05 8.43
C LYS A 109 -5.66 6.33 9.70
N LEU A 110 -4.64 5.52 9.59
CA LEU A 110 -4.02 4.77 10.69
C LEU A 110 -2.54 5.16 10.77
N PRO A 111 -2.14 5.97 11.75
CA PRO A 111 -0.73 6.29 12.00
C PRO A 111 0.09 5.03 12.32
N GLU A 112 1.40 5.12 12.15
CA GLU A 112 2.33 4.08 12.56
C GLU A 112 2.06 3.62 14.01
N ASN A 113 2.32 2.36 14.29
CA ASN A 113 2.09 1.72 15.60
C ASN A 113 0.62 1.61 16.04
N SER A 114 -0.35 2.13 15.27
CA SER A 114 -1.77 1.93 15.57
C SER A 114 -2.13 0.46 15.43
N ARG A 115 -2.74 -0.11 16.47
CA ARG A 115 -3.23 -1.50 16.46
C ARG A 115 -4.64 -1.53 15.89
N TYR A 116 -4.86 -2.33 14.86
CA TYR A 116 -6.16 -2.44 14.20
C TYR A 116 -6.36 -3.81 13.53
N TRP A 117 -7.61 -4.10 13.25
CA TRP A 117 -8.04 -5.14 12.33
C TRP A 117 -9.31 -4.70 11.62
N PHE A 118 -9.72 -5.40 10.59
CA PHE A 118 -10.94 -5.08 9.84
C PHE A 118 -11.56 -6.33 9.21
N ARG A 119 -12.84 -6.21 8.82
CA ARG A 119 -13.57 -7.23 8.06
C ARG A 119 -14.50 -6.59 7.04
N SER A 120 -14.88 -7.36 6.01
CA SER A 120 -16.00 -7.02 5.14
C SER A 120 -17.34 -7.15 5.89
N VAL A 121 -18.27 -6.26 5.56
CA VAL A 121 -19.61 -6.20 6.16
C VAL A 121 -20.66 -6.34 5.05
N GLY A 122 -21.60 -7.27 5.24
CA GLY A 122 -22.61 -7.58 4.23
C GLY A 122 -22.23 -8.80 3.39
N ASP A 123 -22.99 -9.00 2.31
CA ASP A 123 -22.89 -10.20 1.47
C ASP A 123 -22.14 -9.95 0.15
N GLU A 124 -21.81 -8.71 -0.15
CA GLU A 124 -21.07 -8.33 -1.35
C GLU A 124 -19.56 -8.30 -1.12
N GLU A 125 -18.80 -8.52 -2.20
CA GLU A 125 -17.36 -8.37 -2.22
C GLU A 125 -16.98 -6.92 -1.93
N ALA A 126 -16.00 -6.68 -1.04
CA ALA A 126 -15.51 -5.36 -0.70
C ALA A 126 -14.12 -5.11 -1.28
N HIS A 127 -13.93 -3.93 -1.88
CA HIS A 127 -12.65 -3.48 -2.43
C HIS A 127 -12.11 -2.34 -1.56
N LEU A 128 -10.94 -2.56 -0.95
CA LEU A 128 -10.32 -1.65 -0.02
C LEU A 128 -8.97 -1.16 -0.58
N LEU A 129 -8.92 0.08 -1.04
CA LEU A 129 -7.67 0.73 -1.40
C LEU A 129 -6.82 0.93 -0.15
N GLN A 130 -5.58 0.52 -0.21
CA GLN A 130 -4.56 0.76 0.80
C GLN A 130 -3.43 1.59 0.21
N ILE A 131 -3.14 2.72 0.81
CA ILE A 131 -1.95 3.53 0.56
C ILE A 131 -1.08 3.45 1.80
N ALA A 132 0.18 3.03 1.62
CA ALA A 132 1.15 2.90 2.70
C ALA A 132 2.32 3.85 2.44
N GLY A 133 2.57 4.76 3.38
CA GLY A 133 3.72 5.66 3.40
C GLY A 133 4.74 5.21 4.44
N TYR A 134 6.03 5.25 4.10
CA TYR A 134 7.12 4.86 4.99
C TYR A 134 8.38 5.68 4.69
N PRO A 135 9.33 5.82 5.65
CA PRO A 135 10.57 6.58 5.43
C PRO A 135 11.34 6.06 4.23
N ARG A 136 11.84 6.96 3.39
CA ARG A 136 12.65 6.61 2.22
C ARG A 136 13.88 5.80 2.64
N GLY A 137 14.16 4.71 1.93
CA GLY A 137 15.26 3.79 2.24
C GLY A 137 14.98 2.86 3.42
N ALA A 138 13.83 2.98 4.09
CA ALA A 138 13.42 1.99 5.08
C ALA A 138 13.08 0.68 4.36
N LYS A 139 13.52 -0.45 4.95
CA LYS A 139 12.98 -1.75 4.53
C LYS A 139 11.48 -1.76 4.76
N ALA A 140 10.74 -2.41 3.86
CA ALA A 140 9.29 -2.51 3.98
C ALA A 140 8.89 -2.86 5.42
N SER A 141 8.00 -2.06 6.00
CA SER A 141 7.57 -2.21 7.38
C SER A 141 7.04 -3.63 7.61
N LYS A 142 7.52 -4.25 8.67
CA LYS A 142 6.99 -5.52 9.14
C LYS A 142 5.54 -5.32 9.59
N ARG A 143 4.70 -6.29 9.30
CA ARG A 143 3.41 -6.45 9.97
C ARG A 143 3.66 -7.23 11.26
N ILE A 144 3.38 -6.63 12.40
CA ILE A 144 3.56 -7.28 13.70
C ILE A 144 2.19 -7.71 14.22
N PRO A 145 1.91 -9.02 14.30
CA PRO A 145 0.68 -9.51 14.85
C PRO A 145 0.64 -9.30 16.37
N VAL A 146 -0.50 -8.85 16.89
CA VAL A 146 -0.79 -8.80 18.33
C VAL A 146 -1.50 -10.07 18.75
N GLU A 147 -2.24 -10.68 17.84
CA GLU A 147 -2.94 -11.94 18.00
C GLU A 147 -2.49 -12.92 16.90
N ALA A 148 -2.63 -14.22 17.17
CA ALA A 148 -2.33 -15.25 16.18
C ALA A 148 -3.08 -15.00 14.88
N ALA A 149 -2.43 -15.28 13.76
CA ALA A 149 -3.06 -15.16 12.45
C ALA A 149 -4.26 -16.13 12.38
N LYS A 150 -5.42 -15.61 12.01
CA LYS A 150 -6.64 -16.41 11.83
C LYS A 150 -6.56 -17.32 10.60
N ARG A 151 -5.70 -16.96 9.64
CA ARG A 151 -5.58 -17.62 8.33
C ARG A 151 -4.15 -17.58 7.81
N GLY A 152 -3.91 -18.37 6.76
CA GLY A 152 -2.67 -18.35 6.00
C GLY A 152 -2.39 -17.04 5.27
N PRO A 153 -1.26 -16.92 4.58
CA PRO A 153 -0.88 -15.73 3.83
C PRO A 153 -1.87 -15.48 2.67
N SER A 154 -2.32 -14.24 2.54
CA SER A 154 -3.16 -13.84 1.40
C SER A 154 -2.40 -13.90 0.09
N LEU A 155 -3.10 -14.25 -0.99
CA LEU A 155 -2.56 -14.19 -2.35
C LEU A 155 -2.26 -12.74 -2.75
N TRP A 156 -1.12 -12.53 -3.38
CA TRP A 156 -0.71 -11.26 -3.98
C TRP A 156 -0.63 -11.38 -5.49
N ILE A 157 -1.25 -10.46 -6.20
CA ILE A 157 -1.28 -10.36 -7.67
C ILE A 157 -0.56 -9.07 -8.09
N GLY A 158 0.20 -9.15 -9.18
CA GLY A 158 0.97 -8.03 -9.72
C GLY A 158 2.30 -7.76 -9.01
N MET A 159 2.75 -8.64 -8.13
CA MET A 159 4.09 -8.59 -7.55
C MET A 159 5.04 -9.51 -8.30
N THR A 160 6.30 -9.09 -8.43
CA THR A 160 7.38 -9.94 -8.94
C THR A 160 7.75 -11.02 -7.91
N GLU A 161 8.42 -12.10 -8.34
CA GLU A 161 8.91 -13.14 -7.43
C GLU A 161 9.87 -12.59 -6.37
N GLU A 162 10.70 -11.60 -6.72
CA GLU A 162 11.61 -10.95 -5.79
C GLU A 162 10.85 -10.14 -4.72
N GLU A 163 9.85 -9.38 -5.09
CA GLU A 163 9.00 -8.64 -4.15
C GLU A 163 8.25 -9.60 -3.21
N LEU A 164 7.76 -10.74 -3.73
CA LEU A 164 7.12 -11.78 -2.93
C LEU A 164 8.11 -12.42 -1.95
N ARG A 165 9.37 -12.68 -2.36
CA ARG A 165 10.42 -13.22 -1.52
C ARG A 165 10.73 -12.27 -0.36
N ILE A 166 11.01 -11.00 -0.64
CA ILE A 166 11.28 -9.96 0.37
C ILE A 166 10.13 -9.88 1.37
N ARG A 167 8.88 -9.95 0.89
CA ARG A 167 7.71 -9.89 1.75
C ARG A 167 7.59 -11.10 2.67
N ARG A 168 7.88 -12.30 2.18
CA ARG A 168 7.88 -13.53 3.00
C ARG A 168 8.93 -13.44 4.11
N GLU A 169 10.15 -13.04 3.78
CA GLU A 169 11.25 -12.85 4.75
C GLU A 169 10.87 -11.85 5.85
N ASN A 170 10.27 -10.71 5.49
CA ASN A 170 9.84 -9.70 6.44
C ASN A 170 8.70 -10.18 7.37
N ASN A 171 7.89 -11.15 6.95
CA ASN A 171 6.79 -11.69 7.75
C ASN A 171 7.19 -12.89 8.62
N GLN A 172 8.34 -13.55 8.35
CA GLN A 172 8.80 -14.73 9.12
C GLN A 172 9.54 -14.36 10.41
N HIS A 173 9.92 -13.09 10.59
CA HIS A 173 10.69 -12.62 11.75
C HIS A 173 9.86 -11.71 12.68
N GLY A 174 8.54 -11.83 12.65
CA GLY A 174 7.60 -11.10 13.51
C GLY A 174 6.81 -12.00 14.43
#